data_31fc0722890f94172d3aabad08c4aa21
#
_entry.id   31fc0722890f94172d3aabad08c4aa21
#
_cell.length_a   1.000
_cell.length_b   1.000
_cell.length_c   1.000
_cell.angle_alpha   90.00
_cell.angle_beta   90.00
_cell.angle_gamma   90.00
#
_symmetry.space_group_name_H-M   'P 1'
#
loop_
_entity.id
_entity.type
_entity.pdbx_description
1 polymer ?
#
loop_
_entity_poly.entity_id
_entity_poly.type
_entity_poly.pdbx_seq_one_letter_code
_entity_poly.pdbx_strand_id
1 'polypeptide(L)'
;MSLAEQFAAVNEQVRLACERAGRDPQQVCILPVSKTFGHEVVRQAMALGQRQFAENRVQEMKEKALALNDSSIEWVVIGYLQTNKVKEVVRYASQLQSLDRLELAQALDKRLQQAGRRLDVLVQVKSSNEESKTGMAPELVPQFLKTIRDYDTLNVKGFMTVAENTHEQERIRRCFERVRQLRDQCQDEQGRTLPVLSMGMSADFALAIQEGSTQLRIGSALFGQRPPVR
;
A
#
# COMPACT_ATOMS: atom_id res chain seq x y z
N MET A 1 9.53 -5.24 24.61
CA MET A 1 8.80 -6.24 23.80
C MET A 1 9.69 -6.70 22.65
N SER A 2 9.79 -7.99 22.44
CA SER A 2 10.45 -8.58 21.26
C SER A 2 9.64 -8.26 19.99
N LEU A 3 10.26 -8.40 18.82
CA LEU A 3 9.55 -8.21 17.54
C LEU A 3 8.35 -9.17 17.41
N ALA A 4 8.50 -10.42 17.85
CA ALA A 4 7.43 -11.41 17.83
C ALA A 4 6.22 -10.98 18.70
N GLU A 5 6.49 -10.46 19.88
CA GLU A 5 5.43 -9.93 20.77
C GLU A 5 4.72 -8.72 20.16
N GLN A 6 5.46 -7.83 19.47
CA GLN A 6 4.87 -6.69 18.78
C GLN A 6 3.96 -7.14 17.64
N PHE A 7 4.41 -8.11 16.81
CA PHE A 7 3.59 -8.67 15.74
C PHE A 7 2.33 -9.35 16.30
N ALA A 8 2.45 -10.14 17.36
CA ALA A 8 1.32 -10.79 18.00
C ALA A 8 0.31 -9.77 18.54
N ALA A 9 0.79 -8.72 19.22
CA ALA A 9 -0.05 -7.67 19.77
C ALA A 9 -0.81 -6.89 18.67
N VAL A 10 -0.15 -6.55 17.56
CA VAL A 10 -0.80 -5.85 16.44
C VAL A 10 -1.82 -6.75 15.75
N ASN A 11 -1.50 -8.02 15.51
CA ASN A 11 -2.44 -8.98 14.95
C ASN A 11 -3.70 -9.11 15.81
N GLU A 12 -3.54 -9.17 17.14
CA GLU A 12 -4.67 -9.26 18.06
C GLU A 12 -5.51 -7.97 18.04
N GLN A 13 -4.90 -6.80 18.00
CA GLN A 13 -5.63 -5.53 17.88
C GLN A 13 -6.43 -5.46 16.58
N VAL A 14 -5.86 -5.91 15.46
CA VAL A 14 -6.56 -5.96 14.16
C VAL A 14 -7.71 -6.96 14.21
N ARG A 15 -7.52 -8.15 14.79
CA ARG A 15 -8.57 -9.15 14.98
C ARG A 15 -9.75 -8.58 15.75
N LEU A 16 -9.49 -7.94 16.89
CA LEU A 16 -10.51 -7.30 17.72
C LEU A 16 -11.22 -6.14 17.00
N ALA A 17 -10.50 -5.36 16.19
CA ALA A 17 -11.09 -4.30 15.40
C ALA A 17 -12.01 -4.84 14.29
N CYS A 18 -11.65 -5.96 13.66
CA CYS A 18 -12.50 -6.65 12.70
C CYS A 18 -13.78 -7.18 13.35
N GLU A 19 -13.67 -7.81 14.51
CA GLU A 19 -14.84 -8.32 15.25
C GLU A 19 -15.82 -7.19 15.63
N ARG A 20 -15.29 -6.06 16.12
CA ARG A 20 -16.13 -4.88 16.44
C ARG A 20 -16.80 -4.30 15.19
N ALA A 21 -16.20 -4.43 14.03
CA ALA A 21 -16.76 -3.99 12.76
C ALA A 21 -17.65 -5.05 12.08
N GLY A 22 -17.86 -6.22 12.71
CA GLY A 22 -18.62 -7.34 12.12
C GLY A 22 -17.96 -7.94 10.87
N ARG A 23 -16.62 -7.85 10.77
CA ARG A 23 -15.86 -8.35 9.61
C ARG A 23 -15.03 -9.58 9.96
N ASP A 24 -14.86 -10.44 8.98
CA ASP A 24 -13.94 -11.57 9.09
C ASP A 24 -12.47 -11.06 9.10
N PRO A 25 -11.69 -11.35 10.17
CA PRO A 25 -10.28 -10.97 10.23
C PRO A 25 -9.43 -11.49 9.07
N GLN A 26 -9.81 -12.60 8.45
CA GLN A 26 -9.09 -13.17 7.29
C GLN A 26 -9.19 -12.29 6.04
N GLN A 27 -10.13 -11.36 5.98
CA GLN A 27 -10.27 -10.39 4.89
C GLN A 27 -9.35 -9.18 5.02
N VAL A 28 -8.59 -9.06 6.10
CA VAL A 28 -7.72 -7.92 6.38
C VAL A 28 -6.29 -8.38 6.61
N CYS A 29 -5.39 -8.01 5.72
CA CYS A 29 -3.97 -8.30 5.87
C CYS A 29 -3.19 -7.09 6.40
N ILE A 30 -2.12 -7.36 7.11
CA ILE A 30 -1.16 -6.35 7.55
C ILE A 30 0.01 -6.35 6.56
N LEU A 31 0.30 -5.18 6.01
CA LEU A 31 1.50 -4.90 5.23
C LEU A 31 2.51 -4.19 6.13
N PRO A 32 3.59 -4.86 6.58
CA PRO A 32 4.63 -4.25 7.39
C PRO A 32 5.38 -3.18 6.61
N VAL A 33 5.47 -1.96 7.20
CA VAL A 33 6.16 -0.82 6.60
C VAL A 33 7.52 -0.65 7.27
N SER A 34 8.58 -1.12 6.61
CA SER A 34 9.94 -1.18 7.13
C SER A 34 10.79 0.07 6.84
N LYS A 35 10.17 1.15 6.33
CA LYS A 35 10.88 2.42 6.04
C LYS A 35 11.66 2.91 7.25
N THR A 36 12.89 3.43 7.01
CA THR A 36 13.82 3.95 8.01
C THR A 36 14.48 2.90 8.92
N PHE A 37 14.08 1.64 8.87
CA PHE A 37 14.75 0.55 9.57
C PHE A 37 15.74 -0.16 8.64
N GLY A 38 16.78 -0.75 9.21
CA GLY A 38 17.78 -1.53 8.45
C GLY A 38 17.22 -2.88 7.96
N HIS A 39 17.97 -3.53 7.06
CA HIS A 39 17.62 -4.85 6.55
C HIS A 39 17.58 -5.95 7.62
N GLU A 40 18.26 -5.74 8.77
CA GLU A 40 18.23 -6.69 9.89
C GLU A 40 16.84 -6.87 10.48
N VAL A 41 16.07 -5.79 10.58
CA VAL A 41 14.68 -5.85 11.08
C VAL A 41 13.80 -6.63 10.10
N VAL A 42 14.02 -6.44 8.79
CA VAL A 42 13.33 -7.23 7.75
C VAL A 42 13.66 -8.72 7.91
N ARG A 43 14.95 -9.07 8.10
CA ARG A 43 15.38 -10.46 8.32
C ARG A 43 14.72 -11.08 9.55
N GLN A 44 14.63 -10.35 10.65
CA GLN A 44 13.94 -10.80 11.86
C GLN A 44 12.44 -11.05 11.61
N ALA A 45 11.77 -10.15 10.87
CA ALA A 45 10.36 -10.32 10.52
C ALA A 45 10.15 -11.50 9.55
N MET A 46 11.09 -11.75 8.64
CA MET A 46 11.07 -12.95 7.78
C MET A 46 11.12 -14.25 8.59
N ALA A 47 11.89 -14.28 9.67
CA ALA A 47 11.93 -15.42 10.58
C ALA A 47 10.57 -15.67 11.28
N LEU A 48 9.71 -14.66 11.36
CA LEU A 48 8.31 -14.76 11.83
C LEU A 48 7.32 -15.13 10.71
N GLY A 49 7.81 -15.43 9.51
CA GLY A 49 6.98 -15.84 8.37
C GLY A 49 6.56 -14.67 7.45
N GLN A 50 6.96 -13.45 7.73
CA GLN A 50 6.65 -12.32 6.84
C GLN A 50 7.44 -12.43 5.54
N ARG A 51 6.75 -12.14 4.41
CA ARG A 51 7.38 -12.13 3.09
C ARG A 51 7.16 -10.83 2.34
N GLN A 52 6.12 -10.07 2.71
CA GLN A 52 5.77 -8.81 2.08
C GLN A 52 6.18 -7.64 2.95
N PHE A 53 6.89 -6.66 2.38
CA PHE A 53 7.38 -5.47 3.10
C PHE A 53 7.19 -4.21 2.26
N ALA A 54 6.75 -3.13 2.90
CA ALA A 54 6.53 -1.86 2.22
C ALA A 54 7.62 -0.84 2.51
N GLU A 55 7.99 -0.10 1.45
CA GLU A 55 8.95 0.99 1.49
C GLU A 55 8.39 2.27 0.87
N ASN A 56 8.73 3.41 1.48
CA ASN A 56 8.38 4.70 0.90
C ASN A 56 9.35 5.13 -0.21
N ARG A 57 10.64 4.77 -0.07
CA ARG A 57 11.69 5.20 -0.98
C ARG A 57 12.23 4.01 -1.75
N VAL A 58 12.22 4.13 -3.06
CA VAL A 58 12.77 3.10 -3.96
C VAL A 58 14.23 2.80 -3.66
N GLN A 59 15.00 3.80 -3.24
CA GLN A 59 16.40 3.63 -2.89
C GLN A 59 16.57 2.72 -1.65
N GLU A 60 15.78 2.94 -0.59
CA GLU A 60 15.78 2.07 0.60
C GLU A 60 15.38 0.63 0.25
N MET A 61 14.34 0.47 -0.58
CA MET A 61 13.94 -0.85 -1.08
C MET A 61 15.09 -1.56 -1.80
N LYS A 62 15.75 -0.87 -2.74
CA LYS A 62 16.86 -1.42 -3.51
C LYS A 62 18.03 -1.85 -2.61
N GLU A 63 18.43 -1.00 -1.66
CA GLU A 63 19.51 -1.30 -0.72
C GLU A 63 19.20 -2.54 0.11
N LYS A 64 17.98 -2.65 0.64
CA LYS A 64 17.52 -3.81 1.40
C LYS A 64 17.43 -5.06 0.54
N ALA A 65 16.89 -4.95 -0.68
CA ALA A 65 16.80 -6.08 -1.61
C ALA A 65 18.19 -6.64 -1.96
N LEU A 66 19.17 -5.77 -2.16
CA LEU A 66 20.56 -6.18 -2.42
C LEU A 66 21.23 -6.79 -1.18
N ALA A 67 21.03 -6.21 0.01
CA ALA A 67 21.62 -6.68 1.25
C ALA A 67 21.06 -8.05 1.70
N LEU A 68 19.78 -8.28 1.49
CA LEU A 68 19.12 -9.53 1.87
C LEU A 68 19.30 -10.60 0.81
N ASN A 69 19.36 -10.21 -0.46
CA ASN A 69 19.52 -11.09 -1.63
C ASN A 69 18.60 -12.32 -1.59
N ASP A 70 17.35 -12.12 -1.22
CA ASP A 70 16.34 -13.16 -1.07
C ASP A 70 15.14 -12.88 -1.98
N SER A 71 14.93 -13.75 -2.97
CA SER A 71 13.86 -13.63 -3.95
C SER A 71 12.46 -13.97 -3.41
N SER A 72 12.38 -14.50 -2.19
CA SER A 72 11.08 -14.76 -1.52
C SER A 72 10.45 -13.50 -0.93
N ILE A 73 11.18 -12.38 -0.91
CA ILE A 73 10.68 -11.11 -0.41
C ILE A 73 9.88 -10.39 -1.50
N GLU A 74 8.66 -10.05 -1.17
CA GLU A 74 7.77 -9.24 -1.98
C GLU A 74 7.85 -7.77 -1.55
N TRP A 75 8.60 -6.96 -2.31
CA TRP A 75 8.74 -5.55 -2.03
C TRP A 75 7.57 -4.75 -2.57
N VAL A 76 6.96 -3.93 -1.71
CA VAL A 76 5.83 -3.05 -2.04
C VAL A 76 6.28 -1.59 -1.93
N VAL A 77 6.17 -0.84 -3.01
CA VAL A 77 6.45 0.61 -3.00
C VAL A 77 5.15 1.35 -2.69
N ILE A 78 5.14 2.11 -1.59
CA ILE A 78 3.97 2.88 -1.13
C ILE A 78 4.17 4.40 -1.18
N GLY A 79 5.39 4.88 -1.42
CA GLY A 79 5.68 6.30 -1.53
C GLY A 79 5.60 6.81 -2.97
N TYR A 80 5.54 8.14 -3.14
CA TYR A 80 5.52 8.78 -4.44
C TYR A 80 6.68 8.30 -5.33
N LEU A 81 6.35 7.86 -6.54
CA LEU A 81 7.32 7.34 -7.49
C LEU A 81 7.64 8.37 -8.59
N GLN A 82 8.89 8.83 -8.61
CA GLN A 82 9.41 9.60 -9.74
C GLN A 82 9.64 8.68 -10.96
N THR A 83 9.35 9.15 -12.17
CA THR A 83 9.47 8.36 -13.39
C THR A 83 10.90 7.87 -13.66
N ASN A 84 11.92 8.62 -13.26
CA ASN A 84 13.33 8.23 -13.38
C ASN A 84 13.72 7.04 -12.47
N LYS A 85 12.86 6.63 -11.51
CA LYS A 85 13.06 5.48 -10.61
C LYS A 85 12.27 4.23 -11.02
N VAL A 86 11.53 4.28 -12.11
CA VAL A 86 10.74 3.15 -12.62
C VAL A 86 11.59 1.90 -12.86
N LYS A 87 12.85 2.07 -13.31
CA LYS A 87 13.77 0.96 -13.55
C LYS A 87 13.98 0.09 -12.30
N GLU A 88 14.16 0.70 -11.15
CA GLU A 88 14.37 0.01 -9.89
C GLU A 88 13.10 -0.69 -9.42
N VAL A 89 11.94 -0.04 -9.56
CA VAL A 89 10.63 -0.66 -9.24
C VAL A 89 10.40 -1.89 -10.09
N VAL A 90 10.58 -1.79 -11.40
CA VAL A 90 10.44 -2.93 -12.32
C VAL A 90 11.40 -4.06 -11.97
N ARG A 91 12.58 -3.78 -11.44
CA ARG A 91 13.58 -4.79 -11.09
C ARG A 91 13.28 -5.49 -9.77
N TYR A 92 12.87 -4.76 -8.74
CA TYR A 92 12.85 -5.26 -7.37
C TYR A 92 11.45 -5.39 -6.76
N ALA A 93 10.47 -4.57 -7.19
CA ALA A 93 9.15 -4.58 -6.59
C ALA A 93 8.23 -5.66 -7.17
N SER A 94 7.36 -6.18 -6.33
CA SER A 94 6.20 -7.01 -6.67
C SER A 94 4.92 -6.18 -6.82
N GLN A 95 4.85 -5.04 -6.11
CA GLN A 95 3.68 -4.17 -6.14
C GLN A 95 4.07 -2.69 -6.01
N LEU A 96 3.31 -1.82 -6.68
CA LEU A 96 3.32 -0.37 -6.50
C LEU A 96 1.93 0.11 -6.07
N GLN A 97 1.83 0.81 -4.93
CA GLN A 97 0.55 1.32 -4.42
C GLN A 97 0.33 2.82 -4.66
N SER A 98 1.27 3.48 -5.30
CA SER A 98 1.27 4.92 -5.53
C SER A 98 1.13 5.30 -7.01
N LEU A 99 0.38 4.53 -7.78
CA LEU A 99 0.07 4.87 -9.17
C LEU A 99 -0.96 6.01 -9.21
N ASP A 100 -0.54 7.20 -9.62
CA ASP A 100 -1.34 8.42 -9.48
C ASP A 100 -1.48 9.26 -10.76
N ARG A 101 -0.86 8.86 -11.87
CA ARG A 101 -0.88 9.63 -13.13
C ARG A 101 -0.53 8.79 -14.35
N LEU A 102 -0.96 9.25 -15.52
CA LEU A 102 -0.82 8.51 -16.78
C LEU A 102 0.65 8.38 -17.22
N GLU A 103 1.45 9.41 -17.05
CA GLU A 103 2.88 9.40 -17.43
C GLU A 103 3.65 8.32 -16.66
N LEU A 104 3.27 8.09 -15.39
CA LEU A 104 3.86 7.02 -14.60
C LEU A 104 3.42 5.64 -15.09
N ALA A 105 2.12 5.47 -15.40
CA ALA A 105 1.58 4.23 -15.94
C ALA A 105 2.27 3.87 -17.27
N GLN A 106 2.43 4.83 -18.19
CA GLN A 106 3.13 4.64 -19.46
C GLN A 106 4.60 4.26 -19.28
N ALA A 107 5.31 4.94 -18.38
CA ALA A 107 6.71 4.64 -18.09
C ALA A 107 6.91 3.23 -17.50
N LEU A 108 5.99 2.81 -16.61
CA LEU A 108 5.97 1.46 -16.03
C LEU A 108 5.68 0.41 -17.10
N ASP A 109 4.61 0.57 -17.87
CA ASP A 109 4.19 -0.37 -18.91
C ASP A 109 5.32 -0.60 -19.92
N LYS A 110 5.86 0.47 -20.49
CA LYS A 110 7.00 0.40 -21.42
C LYS A 110 8.19 -0.37 -20.84
N ARG A 111 8.50 -0.14 -19.57
CA ARG A 111 9.66 -0.77 -18.94
C ARG A 111 9.41 -2.22 -18.57
N LEU A 112 8.19 -2.55 -18.15
CA LEU A 112 7.74 -3.90 -17.82
C LEU A 112 7.72 -4.77 -19.08
N GLN A 113 7.23 -4.26 -20.21
CA GLN A 113 7.27 -4.94 -21.50
C GLN A 113 8.70 -5.32 -21.88
N GLN A 114 9.66 -4.37 -21.77
CA GLN A 114 11.07 -4.61 -22.04
C GLN A 114 11.69 -5.67 -21.12
N ALA A 115 11.19 -5.79 -19.89
CA ALA A 115 11.69 -6.74 -18.90
C ALA A 115 10.95 -8.09 -18.92
N GLY A 116 9.90 -8.26 -19.74
CA GLY A 116 9.04 -9.45 -19.76
C GLY A 116 8.34 -9.69 -18.42
N ARG A 117 7.99 -8.61 -17.68
CA ARG A 117 7.41 -8.68 -16.34
C ARG A 117 6.04 -8.03 -16.29
N ARG A 118 5.28 -8.41 -15.26
CA ARG A 118 4.04 -7.75 -14.84
C ARG A 118 4.22 -7.19 -13.43
N LEU A 119 3.42 -6.19 -13.07
CA LEU A 119 3.44 -5.55 -11.76
C LEU A 119 2.02 -5.38 -11.25
N ASP A 120 1.78 -5.79 -10.01
CA ASP A 120 0.55 -5.44 -9.31
C ASP A 120 0.57 -3.97 -8.93
N VAL A 121 -0.51 -3.25 -9.20
CA VAL A 121 -0.60 -1.82 -8.91
C VAL A 121 -1.89 -1.47 -8.18
N LEU A 122 -1.81 -0.49 -7.27
CA LEU A 122 -2.98 0.20 -6.73
C LEU A 122 -2.95 1.65 -7.20
N VAL A 123 -4.10 2.17 -7.57
CA VAL A 123 -4.26 3.60 -7.86
C VAL A 123 -4.31 4.35 -6.53
N GLN A 124 -3.41 5.31 -6.37
CA GLN A 124 -3.44 6.19 -5.19
C GLN A 124 -4.48 7.29 -5.40
N VAL A 125 -5.49 7.30 -4.52
CA VAL A 125 -6.60 8.25 -4.56
C VAL A 125 -6.41 9.32 -3.50
N LYS A 126 -6.54 10.60 -3.88
CA LYS A 126 -6.57 11.73 -2.96
C LYS A 126 -7.95 11.82 -2.32
N SER A 127 -8.08 11.34 -1.09
CA SER A 127 -9.37 11.28 -0.37
C SER A 127 -9.69 12.52 0.45
N SER A 128 -8.73 13.44 0.63
CA SER A 128 -8.88 14.69 1.38
C SER A 128 -8.52 15.91 0.56
N ASN A 129 -8.95 17.08 1.01
CA ASN A 129 -8.60 18.37 0.39
C ASN A 129 -7.24 18.91 0.86
N GLU A 130 -6.52 18.18 1.69
CA GLU A 130 -5.20 18.57 2.18
C GLU A 130 -4.20 18.64 1.01
N GLU A 131 -3.59 19.81 0.76
CA GLU A 131 -2.68 20.03 -0.39
C GLU A 131 -1.44 19.15 -0.32
N SER A 132 -0.96 18.85 0.87
CA SER A 132 0.22 18.01 1.09
C SER A 132 0.05 16.55 0.70
N LYS A 133 -1.19 16.08 0.49
CA LYS A 133 -1.47 14.69 0.11
C LYS A 133 -1.40 14.52 -1.40
N THR A 134 -0.64 13.50 -1.79
CA THR A 134 -0.54 13.03 -3.18
C THR A 134 -1.64 12.05 -3.52
N GLY A 135 -1.87 11.83 -4.80
CA GLY A 135 -2.87 10.91 -5.32
C GLY A 135 -3.72 11.56 -6.40
N MET A 136 -4.39 10.72 -7.17
CA MET A 136 -5.31 11.15 -8.21
C MET A 136 -6.62 11.67 -7.60
N ALA A 137 -7.17 12.74 -8.15
CA ALA A 137 -8.51 13.20 -7.80
C ALA A 137 -9.55 12.10 -8.09
N PRO A 138 -10.48 11.81 -7.17
CA PRO A 138 -11.43 10.71 -7.31
C PRO A 138 -12.20 10.72 -8.63
N GLU A 139 -12.59 11.88 -9.12
CA GLU A 139 -13.37 12.08 -10.35
C GLU A 139 -12.60 11.69 -11.62
N LEU A 140 -11.26 11.65 -11.56
CA LEU A 140 -10.41 11.25 -12.69
C LEU A 140 -10.16 9.75 -12.74
N VAL A 141 -10.38 9.02 -11.63
CA VAL A 141 -10.03 7.60 -11.52
C VAL A 141 -10.79 6.72 -12.51
N PRO A 142 -12.11 6.86 -12.74
CA PRO A 142 -12.81 6.01 -13.70
C PRO A 142 -12.28 6.13 -15.12
N GLN A 143 -11.99 7.36 -15.58
CA GLN A 143 -11.41 7.59 -16.89
C GLN A 143 -9.96 7.09 -16.98
N PHE A 144 -9.17 7.28 -15.93
CA PHE A 144 -7.81 6.75 -15.85
C PHE A 144 -7.79 5.22 -15.98
N LEU A 145 -8.65 4.50 -15.27
CA LEU A 145 -8.76 3.04 -15.35
C LEU A 145 -9.13 2.56 -16.76
N LYS A 146 -10.01 3.29 -17.46
CA LYS A 146 -10.33 3.01 -18.86
C LYS A 146 -9.11 3.19 -19.76
N THR A 147 -8.35 4.28 -19.57
CA THR A 147 -7.15 4.59 -20.35
C THR A 147 -6.05 3.54 -20.21
N ILE A 148 -5.82 3.03 -19.00
CA ILE A 148 -4.76 2.04 -18.75
C ILE A 148 -5.24 0.58 -18.90
N ARG A 149 -6.46 0.37 -19.39
CA ARG A 149 -7.05 -0.97 -19.51
C ARG A 149 -6.23 -1.90 -20.38
N ASP A 150 -5.61 -1.36 -21.43
CA ASP A 150 -4.86 -2.12 -22.42
C ASP A 150 -3.37 -2.27 -22.06
N TYR A 151 -2.96 -1.81 -20.86
CA TYR A 151 -1.60 -2.01 -20.36
C TYR A 151 -1.49 -3.36 -19.67
N ASP A 152 -1.28 -4.42 -20.47
CA ASP A 152 -1.28 -5.83 -20.01
C ASP A 152 -0.23 -6.12 -18.93
N THR A 153 0.77 -5.26 -18.78
CA THR A 153 1.81 -5.42 -17.76
C THR A 153 1.42 -4.87 -16.39
N LEU A 154 0.35 -4.04 -16.32
CA LEU A 154 -0.16 -3.43 -15.10
C LEU A 154 -1.41 -4.17 -14.60
N ASN A 155 -1.26 -4.93 -13.54
CA ASN A 155 -2.38 -5.64 -12.93
C ASN A 155 -2.99 -4.77 -11.82
N VAL A 156 -4.03 -4.00 -12.16
CA VAL A 156 -4.71 -3.11 -11.22
C VAL A 156 -5.52 -3.94 -10.23
N LYS A 157 -5.11 -3.93 -8.95
CA LYS A 157 -5.74 -4.71 -7.86
C LYS A 157 -6.73 -3.89 -7.03
N GLY A 158 -6.70 -2.57 -7.10
CA GLY A 158 -7.57 -1.74 -6.27
C GLY A 158 -7.00 -0.37 -6.02
N PHE A 159 -7.33 0.19 -4.85
CA PHE A 159 -6.97 1.56 -4.49
C PHE A 159 -6.17 1.64 -3.20
N MET A 160 -5.36 2.68 -3.13
CA MET A 160 -4.64 3.08 -1.92
C MET A 160 -4.99 4.53 -1.57
N THR A 161 -5.12 4.82 -0.29
CA THR A 161 -5.22 6.20 0.18
C THR A 161 -4.54 6.40 1.52
N VAL A 162 -4.21 7.66 1.80
CA VAL A 162 -3.77 8.14 3.12
C VAL A 162 -4.80 9.18 3.56
N ALA A 163 -5.45 8.92 4.69
CA ALA A 163 -6.42 9.85 5.25
C ALA A 163 -5.80 11.18 5.67
N GLU A 164 -6.65 12.15 5.93
CA GLU A 164 -6.26 13.46 6.43
C GLU A 164 -5.53 13.35 7.77
N ASN A 165 -4.53 14.19 7.97
CA ASN A 165 -3.81 14.26 9.23
C ASN A 165 -4.57 15.12 10.25
N THR A 166 -5.54 14.53 10.92
CA THR A 166 -6.41 15.17 11.91
C THR A 166 -6.71 14.22 13.06
N HIS A 167 -7.16 14.76 14.20
CA HIS A 167 -7.71 13.98 15.32
C HIS A 167 -9.22 13.76 15.20
N GLU A 168 -9.89 14.39 14.23
CA GLU A 168 -11.32 14.27 14.01
C GLU A 168 -11.66 12.95 13.31
N GLN A 169 -12.10 11.97 14.07
CA GLN A 169 -12.37 10.61 13.57
C GLN A 169 -13.34 10.60 12.37
N GLU A 170 -14.35 11.47 12.41
CA GLU A 170 -15.33 11.56 11.32
C GLU A 170 -14.73 12.02 9.99
N ARG A 171 -13.74 12.92 10.00
CA ARG A 171 -13.03 13.34 8.80
C ARG A 171 -12.17 12.21 8.25
N ILE A 172 -11.49 11.47 9.13
CA ILE A 172 -10.70 10.28 8.75
C ILE A 172 -11.63 9.23 8.13
N ARG A 173 -12.75 8.93 8.78
CA ARG A 173 -13.74 7.95 8.30
C ARG A 173 -14.25 8.31 6.90
N ARG A 174 -14.63 9.57 6.66
CA ARG A 174 -15.08 10.05 5.35
C ARG A 174 -14.03 9.88 4.26
N CYS A 175 -12.74 10.03 4.58
CA CYS A 175 -11.67 9.75 3.62
C CYS A 175 -11.70 8.29 3.16
N PHE A 176 -11.86 7.35 4.08
CA PHE A 176 -11.90 5.92 3.77
C PHE A 176 -13.18 5.52 3.06
N GLU A 177 -14.32 6.00 3.54
CA GLU A 177 -15.63 5.78 2.92
C GLU A 177 -15.66 6.23 1.45
N ARG A 178 -15.13 7.42 1.15
CA ARG A 178 -15.04 7.94 -0.22
C ARG A 178 -14.29 6.99 -1.15
N VAL A 179 -13.18 6.42 -0.70
CA VAL A 179 -12.37 5.51 -1.52
C VAL A 179 -13.06 4.15 -1.68
N ARG A 180 -13.75 3.66 -0.66
CA ARG A 180 -14.58 2.46 -0.75
C ARG A 180 -15.70 2.64 -1.78
N GLN A 181 -16.47 3.72 -1.68
CA GLN A 181 -17.54 4.02 -2.64
C GLN A 181 -17.02 4.14 -4.07
N LEU A 182 -15.90 4.82 -4.27
CA LEU A 182 -15.25 4.93 -5.58
C LEU A 182 -14.83 3.54 -6.13
N ARG A 183 -14.27 2.67 -5.27
CA ARG A 183 -13.92 1.30 -5.67
C ARG A 183 -15.15 0.52 -6.13
N ASP A 184 -16.23 0.58 -5.33
CA ASP A 184 -17.46 -0.14 -5.63
C ASP A 184 -18.07 0.34 -6.95
N GLN A 185 -18.16 1.66 -7.14
CA GLN A 185 -18.59 2.26 -8.41
C GLN A 185 -17.74 1.80 -9.60
N CYS A 186 -16.41 1.83 -9.48
CA CYS A 186 -15.51 1.42 -10.57
C CYS A 186 -15.62 -0.07 -10.88
N GLN A 187 -15.93 -0.94 -9.91
CA GLN A 187 -16.17 -2.35 -10.14
C GLN A 187 -17.44 -2.56 -10.96
N ASP A 188 -18.54 -1.93 -10.54
CA ASP A 188 -19.85 -2.06 -11.21
C ASP A 188 -19.82 -1.53 -12.64
N GLU A 189 -19.26 -0.33 -12.84
CA GLU A 189 -19.22 0.31 -14.17
C GLU A 189 -18.31 -0.38 -15.18
N GLN A 190 -17.25 -1.04 -14.72
CA GLN A 190 -16.20 -1.57 -15.60
C GLN A 190 -16.11 -3.09 -15.61
N GLY A 191 -16.92 -3.79 -14.80
CA GLY A 191 -16.88 -5.24 -14.66
C GLY A 191 -15.51 -5.76 -14.17
N ARG A 192 -14.77 -4.94 -13.43
CA ARG A 192 -13.45 -5.30 -12.89
C ARG A 192 -13.57 -5.72 -11.44
N THR A 193 -12.78 -6.71 -11.05
CA THR A 193 -12.57 -7.02 -9.63
C THR A 193 -11.42 -6.19 -9.10
N LEU A 194 -11.69 -5.34 -8.09
CA LEU A 194 -10.72 -4.49 -7.40
C LEU A 194 -10.68 -4.86 -5.91
N PRO A 195 -10.09 -6.01 -5.54
CA PRO A 195 -10.25 -6.60 -4.22
C PRO A 195 -9.49 -5.83 -3.12
N VAL A 196 -8.52 -4.98 -3.49
CA VAL A 196 -7.64 -4.35 -2.51
C VAL A 196 -8.06 -2.92 -2.22
N LEU A 197 -8.34 -2.65 -0.95
CA LEU A 197 -8.38 -1.31 -0.36
C LEU A 197 -7.24 -1.19 0.65
N SER A 198 -6.12 -0.60 0.21
CA SER A 198 -4.97 -0.33 1.07
C SER A 198 -5.16 1.02 1.75
N MET A 199 -5.69 1.00 2.96
CA MET A 199 -5.95 2.19 3.77
C MET A 199 -5.93 1.83 5.27
N GLY A 200 -5.54 2.80 6.11
CA GLY A 200 -5.32 2.60 7.53
C GLY A 200 -3.85 2.34 7.89
N MET A 201 -3.43 3.03 8.93
CA MET A 201 -2.10 2.97 9.54
C MET A 201 -2.24 2.78 11.06
N SER A 202 -1.13 2.80 11.81
CA SER A 202 -1.12 2.53 13.26
C SER A 202 -2.12 3.38 14.07
N ALA A 203 -2.44 4.60 13.62
CA ALA A 203 -3.33 5.52 14.36
C ALA A 203 -4.81 5.41 13.97
N ASP A 204 -5.14 4.89 12.79
CA ASP A 204 -6.47 4.99 12.20
C ASP A 204 -6.99 3.67 11.60
N PHE A 205 -6.26 2.55 11.76
CA PHE A 205 -6.64 1.28 11.13
C PHE A 205 -8.01 0.76 11.56
N ALA A 206 -8.46 1.05 12.79
CA ALA A 206 -9.76 0.61 13.25
C ALA A 206 -10.91 1.26 12.46
N LEU A 207 -10.79 2.57 12.15
CA LEU A 207 -11.73 3.28 11.28
C LEU A 207 -11.65 2.76 9.83
N ALA A 208 -10.43 2.49 9.35
CA ALA A 208 -10.23 1.93 8.02
C ALA A 208 -10.88 0.55 7.87
N ILE A 209 -10.80 -0.30 8.90
CA ILE A 209 -11.47 -1.62 8.91
C ILE A 209 -12.99 -1.45 8.83
N GLN A 210 -13.58 -0.53 9.59
CA GLN A 210 -15.01 -0.23 9.52
C GLN A 210 -15.45 0.18 8.12
N GLU A 211 -14.61 0.94 7.43
CA GLU A 211 -14.86 1.41 6.05
C GLU A 211 -14.38 0.43 4.97
N GLY A 212 -14.09 -0.82 5.32
CA GLY A 212 -13.86 -1.88 4.34
C GLY A 212 -12.40 -2.06 3.89
N SER A 213 -11.42 -1.52 4.62
CA SER A 213 -10.01 -1.79 4.33
C SER A 213 -9.73 -3.29 4.27
N THR A 214 -8.95 -3.72 3.29
CA THR A 214 -8.47 -5.09 3.14
C THR A 214 -6.97 -5.22 3.39
N GLN A 215 -6.25 -4.08 3.41
CA GLN A 215 -4.81 -4.07 3.69
C GLN A 215 -4.43 -2.85 4.54
N LEU A 216 -3.82 -3.11 5.68
CA LEU A 216 -3.35 -2.11 6.64
C LEU A 216 -1.85 -1.93 6.52
N ARG A 217 -1.36 -0.69 6.47
CA ARG A 217 0.06 -0.35 6.38
C ARG A 217 0.60 0.02 7.76
N ILE A 218 1.20 -0.93 8.44
CA ILE A 218 1.63 -0.77 9.83
C ILE A 218 3.16 -0.72 9.91
N GLY A 219 3.69 0.34 10.48
CA GLY A 219 5.14 0.53 10.68
C GLY A 219 5.51 0.59 12.15
N SER A 220 5.30 1.74 12.79
CA SER A 220 5.77 2.00 14.17
C SER A 220 5.22 1.04 15.23
N ALA A 221 4.00 0.54 15.06
CA ALA A 221 3.44 -0.45 15.98
C ALA A 221 4.12 -1.82 15.87
N LEU A 222 4.68 -2.17 14.70
CA LEU A 222 5.39 -3.45 14.49
C LEU A 222 6.88 -3.35 14.81
N PHE A 223 7.54 -2.26 14.38
CA PHE A 223 9.00 -2.15 14.42
C PHE A 223 9.52 -1.21 15.51
N GLY A 224 8.61 -0.55 16.24
CA GLY A 224 8.97 0.40 17.29
C GLY A 224 9.24 1.81 16.79
N GLN A 225 9.86 2.64 17.65
CA GLN A 225 10.22 4.00 17.31
C GLN A 225 11.32 4.02 16.24
N ARG A 226 11.19 4.99 15.32
CA ARG A 226 12.19 5.18 14.27
C ARG A 226 13.54 5.52 14.88
N PRO A 227 14.65 4.93 14.39
CA PRO A 227 15.97 5.38 14.77
C PRO A 227 16.14 6.86 14.37
N PRO A 228 16.88 7.66 15.18
CA PRO A 228 17.16 9.05 14.80
C PRO A 228 17.84 9.08 13.43
N VAL A 229 17.38 9.99 12.58
CA VAL A 229 18.00 10.22 11.25
C VAL A 229 19.42 10.72 11.49
N ARG A 230 20.42 9.94 11.08
CA ARG A 230 21.83 10.35 11.05
C ARG A 230 22.09 11.22 9.82
#